data_49c3a997ba8b792b7f4c9dea8f3cdef5
#
_entry.id   49c3a997ba8b792b7f4c9dea8f3cdef5
#
_cell.length_a   1.000
_cell.length_b   1.000
_cell.length_c   1.000
_cell.angle_alpha   90.00
_cell.angle_beta   90.00
_cell.angle_gamma   90.00
#
_symmetry.space_group_name_H-M   'P 1'
#
loop_
_entity.id
_entity.type
_entity.pdbx_description
1 polymer ?
#
loop_
_entity_poly.entity_id
_entity_poly.type
_entity_poly.pdbx_seq_one_letter_code
_entity_poly.pdbx_strand_id
1 'polypeptide(L)'
;DRRVDGLGVSALARYRHGVRALFVGPSGTGKTLAAGWLATRLGLPLYRVDLAAVTSKYIGETEKNLAQLLAHAEHAEVILLFDEADSLFARRTDVRDANDRFANAQTNYLLQRIESFDGITLLTSNSRARCDDAFSRRLDVVIEFPQPTPDERRRLWRAHLGVAVDDRTINHLAAALDLAGGHVRNIVL
;
A
#
# COMPACT_ATOMS: atom_id res chain seq x y z
N ASP A 1 -3.91 23.32 -2.21
CA ASP A 1 -4.61 23.73 -3.47
C ASP A 1 -3.82 23.37 -4.73
N ARG A 2 -2.48 23.41 -4.72
CA ARG A 2 -1.66 22.98 -5.87
C ARG A 2 -1.76 21.45 -6.18
N ARG A 3 -2.37 20.67 -5.30
CA ARG A 3 -2.44 19.20 -5.38
C ARG A 3 -3.55 18.69 -6.29
N VAL A 4 -4.57 19.51 -6.54
CA VAL A 4 -5.77 19.15 -7.31
C VAL A 4 -5.83 19.85 -8.65
N ASP A 5 -5.34 21.09 -8.74
CA ASP A 5 -5.43 21.91 -9.95
C ASP A 5 -4.60 21.40 -11.13
N GLY A 6 -3.58 20.58 -10.88
CA GLY A 6 -2.73 19.98 -11.91
C GLY A 6 -3.32 18.77 -12.65
N LEU A 7 -4.43 18.19 -12.14
CA LEU A 7 -5.02 16.96 -12.69
C LEU A 7 -6.31 17.20 -13.48
N GLY A 8 -6.74 18.45 -13.67
CA GLY A 8 -7.95 18.78 -14.45
C GLY A 8 -9.24 18.18 -13.87
N VAL A 9 -9.23 17.82 -12.59
CA VAL A 9 -10.39 17.22 -11.92
C VAL A 9 -11.35 18.31 -11.53
N SER A 10 -12.52 18.32 -12.18
CA SER A 10 -13.58 19.30 -12.05
C SER A 10 -14.15 19.43 -10.63
N ALA A 11 -15.07 20.38 -10.44
CA ALA A 11 -15.69 20.81 -9.19
C ALA A 11 -16.17 19.73 -8.19
N LEU A 12 -16.34 18.46 -8.64
CA LEU A 12 -16.65 17.30 -7.77
C LEU A 12 -15.50 16.93 -6.82
N ALA A 13 -14.26 17.24 -7.18
CA ALA A 13 -13.09 17.02 -6.32
C ALA A 13 -13.05 17.98 -5.11
N ARG A 14 -13.82 19.04 -5.10
CA ARG A 14 -13.88 20.04 -4.01
C ARG A 14 -14.54 19.50 -2.74
N TYR A 15 -15.18 18.32 -2.80
CA TYR A 15 -15.85 17.69 -1.66
C TYR A 15 -15.08 16.50 -1.05
N ARG A 16 -13.95 16.11 -1.66
CA ARG A 16 -13.09 15.04 -1.13
C ARG A 16 -11.71 15.60 -0.83
N HIS A 17 -11.45 15.82 0.43
CA HIS A 17 -10.21 16.46 0.89
C HIS A 17 -8.99 15.53 0.89
N GLY A 18 -9.14 14.21 0.84
CA GLY A 18 -8.03 13.26 0.89
C GLY A 18 -7.81 12.50 -0.43
N VAL A 19 -6.62 11.93 -0.61
CA VAL A 19 -6.27 11.03 -1.71
C VAL A 19 -5.98 9.63 -1.18
N ARG A 20 -6.67 8.63 -1.69
CA ARG A 20 -6.52 7.21 -1.33
C ARG A 20 -6.07 6.42 -2.53
N ALA A 21 -4.85 5.88 -2.46
CA ALA A 21 -4.29 5.05 -3.51
C ALA A 21 -4.00 3.64 -3.00
N LEU A 22 -4.32 2.65 -3.83
CA LEU A 22 -3.98 1.25 -3.58
C LEU A 22 -2.90 0.79 -4.56
N PHE A 23 -1.79 0.29 -4.02
CA PHE A 23 -0.75 -0.39 -4.77
C PHE A 23 -0.95 -1.90 -4.61
N VAL A 24 -1.26 -2.59 -5.71
CA VAL A 24 -1.61 -4.00 -5.69
C VAL A 24 -0.69 -4.82 -6.59
N GLY A 25 -0.25 -5.97 -6.12
CA GLY A 25 0.61 -6.88 -6.88
C GLY A 25 1.40 -7.82 -5.99
N PRO A 26 2.06 -8.83 -6.54
CA PRO A 26 2.80 -9.83 -5.78
C PRO A 26 3.85 -9.23 -4.84
N SER A 27 4.24 -10.00 -3.82
CA SER A 27 5.30 -9.58 -2.90
C SER A 27 6.61 -9.32 -3.64
N GLY A 28 7.37 -8.33 -3.18
CA GLY A 28 8.69 -7.99 -3.76
C GLY A 28 8.65 -7.17 -5.05
N THR A 29 7.47 -6.81 -5.60
CA THR A 29 7.35 -6.01 -6.84
C THR A 29 7.64 -4.52 -6.67
N GLY A 30 7.93 -4.04 -5.46
CA GLY A 30 8.38 -2.67 -5.21
C GLY A 30 7.29 -1.70 -4.73
N LYS A 31 6.13 -2.17 -4.30
CA LYS A 31 5.02 -1.33 -3.82
C LYS A 31 5.44 -0.34 -2.72
N THR A 32 6.05 -0.84 -1.66
CA THR A 32 6.54 -0.02 -0.53
C THR A 32 7.66 0.92 -0.95
N LEU A 33 8.53 0.48 -1.87
CA LEU A 33 9.58 1.32 -2.44
C LEU A 33 9.00 2.48 -3.26
N ALA A 34 7.98 2.21 -4.07
CA ALA A 34 7.27 3.23 -4.84
C ALA A 34 6.57 4.25 -3.94
N ALA A 35 6.01 3.81 -2.80
CA ALA A 35 5.44 4.72 -1.80
C ALA A 35 6.51 5.67 -1.22
N GLY A 36 7.70 5.16 -0.88
CA GLY A 36 8.82 5.98 -0.42
C GLY A 36 9.33 6.95 -1.49
N TRP A 37 9.42 6.49 -2.74
CA TRP A 37 9.80 7.36 -3.86
C TRP A 37 8.78 8.49 -4.06
N LEU A 38 7.48 8.18 -4.02
CA LEU A 38 6.41 9.17 -4.14
C LEU A 38 6.49 10.22 -3.02
N ALA A 39 6.70 9.79 -1.78
CA ALA A 39 6.87 10.67 -0.63
C ALA A 39 8.03 11.65 -0.83
N THR A 40 9.17 11.14 -1.29
CA THR A 40 10.35 11.96 -1.62
C THR A 40 10.03 12.97 -2.73
N ARG A 41 9.32 12.56 -3.78
CA ARG A 41 8.93 13.45 -4.89
C ARG A 41 7.95 14.54 -4.49
N LEU A 42 7.09 14.27 -3.51
CA LEU A 42 6.13 15.25 -2.97
C LEU A 42 6.74 16.11 -1.86
N GLY A 43 7.93 15.77 -1.36
CA GLY A 43 8.57 16.44 -0.23
C GLY A 43 7.79 16.25 1.08
N LEU A 44 7.05 15.15 1.21
CA LEU A 44 6.23 14.84 2.38
C LEU A 44 6.82 13.67 3.16
N PRO A 45 6.78 13.70 4.50
CA PRO A 45 7.14 12.55 5.31
C PRO A 45 6.21 11.36 5.05
N LEU A 46 6.78 10.14 5.04
CA LEU A 46 6.03 8.88 4.93
C LEU A 46 5.98 8.19 6.28
N TYR A 47 4.78 8.00 6.81
CA TYR A 47 4.56 7.26 8.05
C TYR A 47 3.94 5.90 7.74
N ARG A 48 4.68 4.84 8.05
CA ARG A 48 4.17 3.47 7.95
C ARG A 48 3.33 3.15 9.18
N VAL A 49 2.09 2.79 8.96
CA VAL A 49 1.15 2.39 10.01
C VAL A 49 1.23 0.88 10.19
N ASP A 50 1.59 0.45 11.40
CA ASP A 50 1.52 -0.95 11.77
C ASP A 50 0.07 -1.31 12.16
N LEU A 51 -0.60 -2.01 11.25
CA LEU A 51 -1.99 -2.44 11.46
C LEU A 51 -2.14 -3.38 12.65
N ALA A 52 -1.12 -4.22 12.93
CA ALA A 52 -1.16 -5.12 14.08
C ALA A 52 -1.07 -4.36 15.41
N ALA A 53 -0.31 -3.26 15.44
CA ALA A 53 -0.23 -2.39 16.61
C ALA A 53 -1.50 -1.54 16.82
N VAL A 54 -2.16 -1.18 15.71
CA VAL A 54 -3.42 -0.41 15.77
C VAL A 54 -4.60 -1.29 16.16
N THR A 55 -4.65 -2.55 15.71
CA THR A 55 -5.71 -3.51 16.06
C THR A 55 -5.42 -4.17 17.40
N SER A 56 -5.76 -3.48 18.50
CA SER A 56 -5.60 -4.03 19.87
C SER A 56 -6.64 -5.11 20.15
N LYS A 57 -6.28 -6.04 21.06
CA LYS A 57 -7.22 -7.05 21.60
C LYS A 57 -8.31 -6.45 22.50
N TYR A 58 -8.18 -5.19 22.90
CA TYR A 58 -9.11 -4.53 23.81
C TYR A 58 -10.09 -3.63 23.06
N ILE A 59 -11.37 -3.77 23.40
CA ILE A 59 -12.47 -2.99 22.84
C ILE A 59 -12.26 -1.50 23.16
N GLY A 60 -12.32 -0.64 22.14
CA GLY A 60 -12.20 0.82 22.30
C GLY A 60 -10.77 1.38 22.23
N GLU A 61 -9.72 0.60 22.47
CA GLU A 61 -8.33 1.09 22.34
C GLU A 61 -7.95 1.30 20.87
N THR A 62 -8.34 0.38 20.00
CA THR A 62 -8.10 0.49 18.54
C THR A 62 -8.66 1.79 17.99
N GLU A 63 -9.90 2.13 18.34
CA GLU A 63 -10.57 3.34 17.89
C GLU A 63 -9.85 4.60 18.36
N LYS A 64 -9.45 4.62 19.62
CA LYS A 64 -8.73 5.74 20.23
C LYS A 64 -7.34 5.93 19.61
N ASN A 65 -6.58 4.85 19.46
CA ASN A 65 -5.23 4.88 18.88
C ASN A 65 -5.26 5.35 17.43
N LEU A 66 -6.20 4.84 16.63
CA LEU A 66 -6.38 5.26 15.25
C LEU A 66 -6.81 6.73 15.14
N ALA A 67 -7.76 7.16 15.95
CA ALA A 67 -8.22 8.54 15.97
C ALA A 67 -7.08 9.52 16.30
N GLN A 68 -6.25 9.19 17.29
CA GLN A 68 -5.07 9.99 17.65
C GLN A 68 -4.04 10.02 16.51
N LEU A 69 -3.75 8.88 15.90
CA LEU A 69 -2.81 8.78 14.77
C LEU A 69 -3.26 9.64 13.60
N LEU A 70 -4.52 9.54 13.19
CA LEU A 70 -5.07 10.31 12.08
C LEU A 70 -5.10 11.80 12.37
N ALA A 71 -5.51 12.21 13.59
CA ALA A 71 -5.51 13.61 13.99
C ALA A 71 -4.09 14.22 13.95
N HIS A 72 -3.07 13.50 14.40
CA HIS A 72 -1.68 13.96 14.29
C HIS A 72 -1.23 14.06 12.83
N ALA A 73 -1.60 13.07 12.01
CA ALA A 73 -1.22 13.02 10.60
C ALA A 73 -1.88 14.15 9.77
N GLU A 74 -3.11 14.53 10.08
CA GLU A 74 -3.81 15.66 9.43
C GLU A 74 -3.07 17.00 9.65
N HIS A 75 -2.56 17.22 10.85
CA HIS A 75 -1.82 18.45 11.18
C HIS A 75 -0.38 18.45 10.63
N ALA A 76 0.21 17.30 10.46
CA ALA A 76 1.62 17.15 10.08
C ALA A 76 1.88 17.14 8.56
N GLU A 77 0.84 17.21 7.72
CA GLU A 77 0.97 17.09 6.25
C GLU A 77 1.84 15.89 5.82
N VAL A 78 1.47 14.70 6.23
CA VAL A 78 2.20 13.46 5.98
C VAL A 78 1.46 12.53 5.03
N ILE A 79 2.19 11.57 4.47
CA ILE A 79 1.62 10.43 3.76
C ILE A 79 1.51 9.26 4.75
N LEU A 80 0.32 8.68 4.89
CA LEU A 80 0.10 7.46 5.65
C LEU A 80 0.22 6.25 4.73
N LEU A 81 1.09 5.32 5.07
CA LEU A 81 1.26 4.05 4.37
C LEU A 81 0.73 2.90 5.24
N PHE A 82 -0.36 2.30 4.81
CA PHE A 82 -0.87 1.04 5.35
C PHE A 82 -0.30 -0.11 4.52
N ASP A 83 0.84 -0.63 4.99
CA ASP A 83 1.56 -1.68 4.28
C ASP A 83 0.96 -3.05 4.62
N GLU A 84 0.88 -3.95 3.61
CA GLU A 84 0.27 -5.28 3.75
C GLU A 84 -1.17 -5.21 4.27
N ALA A 85 -1.96 -4.28 3.75
CA ALA A 85 -3.34 -4.05 4.17
C ALA A 85 -4.33 -5.17 3.75
N ASP A 86 -3.82 -6.36 3.41
CA ASP A 86 -4.60 -7.52 2.98
C ASP A 86 -5.65 -7.94 4.02
N SER A 87 -5.36 -7.76 5.30
CA SER A 87 -6.28 -8.05 6.39
C SER A 87 -7.52 -7.14 6.40
N LEU A 88 -7.38 -5.92 5.88
CA LEU A 88 -8.49 -4.97 5.77
C LEU A 88 -9.45 -5.32 4.64
N PHE A 89 -8.98 -6.10 3.67
CA PHE A 89 -9.72 -6.47 2.47
C PHE A 89 -10.23 -7.91 2.51
N ALA A 90 -9.85 -8.69 3.53
CA ALA A 90 -10.32 -10.05 3.67
C ALA A 90 -11.85 -10.05 3.62
N ARG A 91 -12.42 -10.90 2.75
CA ARG A 91 -13.87 -11.09 2.69
C ARG A 91 -14.38 -11.28 4.09
N ARG A 92 -15.45 -10.58 4.43
CA ARG A 92 -16.18 -10.77 5.67
C ARG A 92 -16.44 -12.26 5.82
N THR A 93 -15.77 -12.87 6.77
CA THR A 93 -16.03 -14.27 7.12
C THR A 93 -17.47 -14.35 7.57
N ASP A 94 -18.19 -15.38 7.14
CA ASP A 94 -19.51 -15.67 7.69
C ASP A 94 -19.38 -15.71 9.20
N VAL A 95 -20.15 -14.83 9.84
CA VAL A 95 -20.09 -14.65 11.29
C VAL A 95 -20.47 -15.96 11.96
N ARG A 96 -19.48 -16.67 12.50
CA ARG A 96 -19.70 -17.92 13.22
C ARG A 96 -19.71 -17.73 14.74
N ASP A 97 -19.04 -16.68 15.22
CA ASP A 97 -18.99 -16.36 16.65
C ASP A 97 -18.90 -14.85 16.93
N ALA A 98 -18.82 -14.47 18.21
CA ALA A 98 -18.75 -13.08 18.66
C ALA A 98 -17.42 -12.42 18.26
N ASN A 99 -16.32 -13.16 18.13
CA ASN A 99 -15.02 -12.64 17.76
C ASN A 99 -14.99 -12.20 16.30
N ASP A 100 -15.67 -12.95 15.42
CA ASP A 100 -15.81 -12.59 13.99
C ASP A 100 -16.59 -11.28 13.80
N ARG A 101 -17.64 -11.07 14.61
CA ARG A 101 -18.41 -9.80 14.60
C ARG A 101 -17.55 -8.64 15.02
N PHE A 102 -16.74 -8.82 16.04
CA PHE A 102 -15.87 -7.79 16.57
C PHE A 102 -14.76 -7.42 15.58
N ALA A 103 -14.09 -8.40 14.99
CA ALA A 103 -13.06 -8.17 13.97
C ALA A 103 -13.62 -7.43 12.74
N ASN A 104 -14.82 -7.80 12.29
CA ASN A 104 -15.49 -7.12 11.19
C ASN A 104 -15.87 -5.67 11.53
N ALA A 105 -16.29 -5.40 12.78
CA ALA A 105 -16.62 -4.05 13.23
C ALA A 105 -15.37 -3.15 13.29
N GLN A 106 -14.24 -3.66 13.79
CA GLN A 106 -12.98 -2.93 13.83
C GLN A 106 -12.48 -2.59 12.42
N THR A 107 -12.52 -3.56 11.50
CA THR A 107 -12.12 -3.35 10.10
C THR A 107 -12.99 -2.28 9.43
N ASN A 108 -14.30 -2.33 9.62
CA ASN A 108 -15.21 -1.32 9.06
C ASN A 108 -14.93 0.07 9.62
N TYR A 109 -14.69 0.18 10.92
CA TYR A 109 -14.34 1.45 11.57
C TYR A 109 -13.04 2.03 10.97
N LEU A 110 -12.00 1.20 10.86
CA LEU A 110 -10.71 1.59 10.29
C LEU A 110 -10.86 2.09 8.85
N LEU A 111 -11.60 1.37 8.01
CA LEU A 111 -11.87 1.77 6.63
C LEU A 111 -12.64 3.10 6.57
N GLN A 112 -13.65 3.29 7.40
CA GLN A 112 -14.40 4.54 7.48
C GLN A 112 -13.51 5.71 7.88
N ARG A 113 -12.59 5.51 8.84
CA ARG A 113 -11.65 6.55 9.27
C ARG A 113 -10.64 6.90 8.19
N ILE A 114 -10.11 5.90 7.45
CA ILE A 114 -9.24 6.14 6.30
C ILE A 114 -9.98 6.96 5.22
N GLU A 115 -11.26 6.70 5.01
CA GLU A 115 -12.09 7.46 4.05
C GLU A 115 -12.29 8.92 4.43
N SER A 116 -12.45 9.17 5.72
CA SER A 116 -12.66 10.53 6.25
C SER A 116 -11.37 11.33 6.44
N PHE A 117 -10.20 10.68 6.30
CA PHE A 117 -8.91 11.33 6.48
C PHE A 117 -8.61 12.35 5.36
N ASP A 118 -8.32 13.59 5.77
CA ASP A 118 -8.00 14.70 4.85
C ASP A 118 -6.50 14.78 4.54
N GLY A 119 -5.95 13.70 4.00
CA GLY A 119 -4.54 13.59 3.65
C GLY A 119 -4.30 12.57 2.57
N ILE A 120 -3.04 12.21 2.35
CA ILE A 120 -2.65 11.18 1.39
C ILE A 120 -2.52 9.85 2.12
N THR A 121 -3.32 8.88 1.69
CA THR A 121 -3.26 7.50 2.19
C THR A 121 -2.85 6.56 1.07
N LEU A 122 -1.79 5.80 1.31
CA LEU A 122 -1.33 4.73 0.45
C LEU A 122 -1.58 3.39 1.14
N LEU A 123 -2.21 2.47 0.42
CA LEU A 123 -2.42 1.11 0.89
C LEU A 123 -1.66 0.17 -0.04
N THR A 124 -1.06 -0.89 0.51
CA THR A 124 -0.48 -1.95 -0.32
C THR A 124 -1.18 -3.27 -0.07
N SER A 125 -1.35 -4.06 -1.12
CA SER A 125 -1.93 -5.40 -1.06
C SER A 125 -1.18 -6.36 -1.97
N ASN A 126 -1.09 -7.61 -1.55
CA ASN A 126 -0.45 -8.66 -2.36
C ASN A 126 -1.42 -9.29 -3.36
N SER A 127 -2.71 -9.03 -3.26
CA SER A 127 -3.73 -9.62 -4.14
C SER A 127 -4.90 -8.69 -4.40
N ARG A 128 -5.17 -8.43 -5.69
CA ARG A 128 -6.36 -7.67 -6.11
C ARG A 128 -7.67 -8.42 -5.80
N ALA A 129 -7.65 -9.74 -5.84
CA ALA A 129 -8.84 -10.56 -5.58
C ALA A 129 -9.36 -10.46 -4.14
N ARG A 130 -8.55 -9.93 -3.22
CA ARG A 130 -8.95 -9.68 -1.83
C ARG A 130 -9.63 -8.32 -1.65
N CYS A 131 -9.47 -7.39 -2.59
CA CYS A 131 -10.18 -6.11 -2.54
C CYS A 131 -11.65 -6.33 -2.87
N ASP A 132 -12.52 -6.11 -1.88
CA ASP A 132 -13.97 -6.07 -2.07
C ASP A 132 -14.34 -4.91 -3.02
N ASP A 133 -15.32 -5.13 -3.90
CA ASP A 133 -15.86 -4.10 -4.80
C ASP A 133 -16.36 -2.87 -4.03
N ALA A 134 -16.88 -3.08 -2.82
CA ALA A 134 -17.32 -2.00 -1.95
C ALA A 134 -16.17 -1.09 -1.51
N PHE A 135 -14.98 -1.64 -1.28
CA PHE A 135 -13.78 -0.88 -0.94
C PHE A 135 -13.16 -0.22 -2.18
N SER A 136 -13.12 -0.94 -3.30
CA SER A 136 -12.55 -0.41 -4.55
C SER A 136 -13.21 0.89 -5.00
N ARG A 137 -14.50 1.07 -4.73
CA ARG A 137 -15.26 2.29 -5.05
C ARG A 137 -14.89 3.51 -4.19
N ARG A 138 -14.16 3.28 -3.11
CA ARG A 138 -13.75 4.30 -2.13
C ARG A 138 -12.32 4.78 -2.36
N LEU A 139 -11.60 4.11 -3.28
CA LEU A 139 -10.25 4.47 -3.70
C LEU A 139 -10.30 5.46 -4.86
N ASP A 140 -9.40 6.43 -4.83
CA ASP A 140 -9.26 7.40 -5.92
C ASP A 140 -8.37 6.85 -7.03
N VAL A 141 -7.38 5.99 -6.68
CA VAL A 141 -6.43 5.40 -7.62
C VAL A 141 -6.08 3.97 -7.23
N VAL A 142 -6.02 3.07 -8.22
CA VAL A 142 -5.46 1.72 -8.06
C VAL A 142 -4.31 1.55 -9.04
N ILE A 143 -3.12 1.23 -8.54
CA ILE A 143 -1.91 1.02 -9.33
C ILE A 143 -1.49 -0.45 -9.21
N GLU A 144 -1.38 -1.11 -10.35
CA GLU A 144 -0.94 -2.50 -10.43
C GLU A 144 0.58 -2.59 -10.55
N PHE A 145 1.17 -3.46 -9.75
CA PHE A 145 2.58 -3.82 -9.77
C PHE A 145 2.69 -5.28 -10.25
N PRO A 146 2.75 -5.52 -11.55
CA PRO A 146 2.84 -6.88 -12.08
C PRO A 146 4.20 -7.52 -11.75
N GLN A 147 4.29 -8.83 -11.93
CA GLN A 147 5.59 -9.50 -11.95
C GLN A 147 6.46 -8.93 -13.07
N PRO A 148 7.76 -8.76 -12.84
CA PRO A 148 8.65 -8.21 -13.85
C PRO A 148 8.79 -9.17 -15.04
N THR A 149 8.79 -8.61 -16.24
CA THR A 149 9.11 -9.31 -17.49
C THR A 149 10.56 -9.82 -17.47
N PRO A 150 10.95 -10.79 -18.33
CA PRO A 150 12.34 -11.25 -18.42
C PRO A 150 13.34 -10.10 -18.63
N ASP A 151 12.98 -9.08 -19.42
CA ASP A 151 13.83 -7.91 -19.65
C ASP A 151 13.96 -7.01 -18.42
N GLU A 152 12.89 -6.86 -17.66
CA GLU A 152 12.92 -6.13 -16.39
C GLU A 152 13.72 -6.91 -15.34
N ARG A 153 13.57 -8.24 -15.27
CA ARG A 153 14.38 -9.09 -14.39
C ARG A 153 15.86 -8.96 -14.73
N ARG A 154 16.23 -8.93 -16.01
CA ARG A 154 17.61 -8.72 -16.43
C ARG A 154 18.16 -7.40 -15.92
N ARG A 155 17.37 -6.31 -16.02
CA ARG A 155 17.74 -5.00 -15.45
C ARG A 155 17.88 -5.04 -13.93
N LEU A 156 16.99 -5.74 -13.25
CA LEU A 156 17.06 -5.93 -11.80
C LEU A 156 18.32 -6.68 -11.38
N TRP A 157 18.62 -7.81 -12.04
CA TRP A 157 19.86 -8.57 -11.78
C TRP A 157 21.09 -7.71 -12.03
N ARG A 158 21.14 -6.98 -13.14
CA ARG A 158 22.25 -6.05 -13.46
C ARG A 158 22.41 -4.97 -12.40
N ALA A 159 21.32 -4.38 -11.93
CA ALA A 159 21.35 -3.33 -10.93
C ALA A 159 21.90 -3.81 -9.57
N HIS A 160 21.62 -5.05 -9.19
CA HIS A 160 22.05 -5.62 -7.91
C HIS A 160 23.44 -6.28 -7.96
N LEU A 161 23.79 -6.97 -9.05
CA LEU A 161 25.08 -7.66 -9.20
C LEU A 161 26.20 -6.74 -9.75
N GLY A 162 25.83 -5.61 -10.34
CA GLY A 162 26.79 -4.67 -10.92
C GLY A 162 27.47 -5.21 -12.16
N VAL A 163 28.63 -4.60 -12.48
CA VAL A 163 29.44 -4.93 -13.67
C VAL A 163 30.32 -6.17 -13.51
N ALA A 164 30.42 -6.69 -12.29
CA ALA A 164 31.30 -7.84 -12.00
C ALA A 164 30.79 -9.16 -12.59
N VAL A 165 29.50 -9.23 -12.97
CA VAL A 165 28.88 -10.43 -13.53
C VAL A 165 28.62 -10.24 -15.02
N ASP A 166 29.01 -11.22 -15.83
CA ASP A 166 28.86 -11.19 -17.29
C ASP A 166 27.38 -11.27 -17.72
N ASP A 167 27.11 -10.78 -18.95
CA ASP A 167 25.75 -10.74 -19.51
C ASP A 167 25.14 -12.10 -19.71
N ARG A 168 25.91 -13.13 -19.98
CA ARG A 168 25.43 -14.49 -20.17
C ARG A 168 24.83 -15.04 -18.87
N THR A 169 25.52 -14.84 -17.77
CA THR A 169 25.06 -15.24 -16.43
C THR A 169 23.78 -14.48 -16.05
N ILE A 170 23.75 -13.17 -16.28
CA ILE A 170 22.55 -12.35 -16.01
C ILE A 170 21.36 -12.78 -16.85
N ASN A 171 21.55 -13.06 -18.13
CA ASN A 171 20.49 -13.55 -19.02
C ASN A 171 19.96 -14.91 -18.55
N HIS A 172 20.86 -15.79 -18.12
CA HIS A 172 20.49 -17.10 -17.59
C HIS A 172 19.65 -16.97 -16.31
N LEU A 173 20.08 -16.16 -15.34
CA LEU A 173 19.34 -15.89 -14.10
C LEU A 173 17.96 -15.28 -14.38
N ALA A 174 17.89 -14.30 -15.29
CA ALA A 174 16.63 -13.66 -15.64
C ALA A 174 15.63 -14.58 -16.34
N ALA A 175 16.11 -15.57 -17.09
CA ALA A 175 15.30 -16.57 -17.78
C ALA A 175 14.85 -17.70 -16.84
N ALA A 176 15.77 -18.17 -15.98
CA ALA A 176 15.54 -19.33 -15.13
C ALA A 176 14.73 -19.01 -13.87
N LEU A 177 14.82 -17.78 -13.36
CA LEU A 177 14.24 -17.39 -12.09
C LEU A 177 13.15 -16.31 -12.27
N ASP A 178 11.91 -16.70 -12.03
CA ASP A 178 10.75 -15.77 -12.06
C ASP A 178 10.61 -15.02 -10.72
N LEU A 179 11.54 -14.09 -10.48
CA LEU A 179 11.68 -13.37 -9.23
C LEU A 179 11.38 -11.88 -9.39
N ALA A 180 10.67 -11.33 -8.42
CA ALA A 180 10.50 -9.88 -8.27
C ALA A 180 11.75 -9.23 -7.64
N GLY A 181 11.89 -7.91 -7.78
CA GLY A 181 13.07 -7.16 -7.37
C GLY A 181 13.47 -7.32 -5.90
N GLY A 182 12.50 -7.43 -5.00
CA GLY A 182 12.76 -7.68 -3.58
C GLY A 182 13.41 -9.03 -3.32
N HIS A 183 13.04 -10.07 -4.07
CA HIS A 183 13.65 -11.39 -3.98
C HIS A 183 15.08 -11.38 -4.57
N VAL A 184 15.27 -10.71 -5.72
CA VAL A 184 16.61 -10.52 -6.33
C VAL A 184 17.55 -9.85 -5.34
N ARG A 185 17.10 -8.77 -4.70
CA ARG A 185 17.89 -8.07 -3.67
C ARG A 185 18.31 -8.98 -2.53
N ASN A 186 17.38 -9.81 -2.02
CA ASN A 186 17.65 -10.70 -0.88
C ASN A 186 18.59 -11.87 -1.23
N ILE A 187 18.73 -12.21 -2.51
CA ILE A 187 19.68 -13.25 -2.96
C ILE A 187 21.10 -12.67 -3.08
N VAL A 188 21.22 -11.40 -3.43
CA VAL A 188 22.50 -10.74 -3.68
C VAL A 188 23.16 -10.18 -2.39
N LEU A 189 22.37 -9.90 -1.37
CA LEU A 189 22.88 -9.44 -0.05
C LEU A 189 23.42 -10.60 0.78
#